data_be8d129515ae544b10ae23351cc1fbce
#
_entry.id   be8d129515ae544b10ae23351cc1fbce
#
_cell.length_a   1.000
_cell.length_b   1.000
_cell.length_c   1.000
_cell.angle_alpha   90.00
_cell.angle_beta   90.00
_cell.angle_gamma   90.00
#
_symmetry.space_group_name_H-M   'P 1'
#
loop_
_entity.id
_entity.type
_entity.pdbx_description
1 polymer ?
#
loop_
_entity_poly.entity_id
_entity_poly.type
_entity_poly.pdbx_seq_one_letter_code
_entity_poly.pdbx_strand_id
1 'polypeptide(L)'
;MQIPGHPVLCNYYLTYRCNASCSFCDIWEKPSPYASLKNIDSNLRDLKKLGVKVLDFTGGEPLLHSEIPEILQLARDLGFITTLTTNCLLYPKKAESIRGLVDMLHFSLDSPVEGEHNQSRGVDCFRFFRESLDVAQNLGEKPDVLFTVFKNNLHQIGEVWQEYAIERSLMLILNPAFAYNQIDSGDPLSAEELKQLRSWGKKKNVFLNEAFIRLREEGGNQPARPVCKAGSTTVVISPENHYVLPCYHLGIESLPIDDNLFEVFHSEKARSLRHLEGRLPGCRGCTINCYMQPSFSTNLSRYWLLAAPSALKYNLKKGTWKALFRKAEIRA
;
A
#
# COMPACT_ATOMS: atom_id res chain seq x y z
N MET A 1 10.74 19.86 3.08
CA MET A 1 10.48 20.24 1.67
C MET A 1 11.15 19.19 0.82
N GLN A 2 10.37 18.31 0.14
CA GLN A 2 10.96 17.28 -0.71
C GLN A 2 11.26 17.88 -2.10
N ILE A 3 12.43 17.54 -2.63
CA ILE A 3 12.85 17.99 -3.96
C ILE A 3 11.99 17.28 -5.00
N PRO A 4 11.35 17.99 -5.96
CA PRO A 4 10.59 17.35 -7.02
C PRO A 4 11.46 16.36 -7.80
N GLY A 5 10.96 15.14 -8.01
CA GLY A 5 11.64 14.09 -8.79
C GLY A 5 12.39 13.02 -7.97
N HIS A 6 12.30 13.04 -6.63
CA HIS A 6 12.86 11.97 -5.81
C HIS A 6 11.77 11.00 -5.33
N PRO A 7 11.98 9.68 -5.41
CA PRO A 7 11.03 8.70 -4.92
C PRO A 7 10.93 8.78 -3.39
N VAL A 8 9.71 8.63 -2.88
CA VAL A 8 9.45 8.66 -1.43
C VAL A 8 9.00 7.30 -0.91
N LEU A 9 8.47 6.46 -1.78
CA LEU A 9 7.92 5.15 -1.51
C LEU A 9 8.62 4.10 -2.36
N CYS A 10 8.83 2.91 -1.80
CA CYS A 10 9.09 1.71 -2.59
C CYS A 10 8.00 0.68 -2.30
N ASN A 11 7.32 0.21 -3.35
CA ASN A 11 6.52 -0.99 -3.31
C ASN A 11 7.44 -2.17 -3.64
N TYR A 12 7.84 -2.91 -2.60
CA TYR A 12 8.72 -4.06 -2.74
C TYR A 12 7.88 -5.35 -2.73
N TYR A 13 7.70 -5.96 -3.89
CA TYR A 13 7.00 -7.23 -4.02
C TYR A 13 7.93 -8.38 -3.61
N LEU A 14 7.67 -8.95 -2.43
CA LEU A 14 8.49 -10.06 -1.89
C LEU A 14 8.22 -11.37 -2.62
N THR A 15 7.00 -11.55 -3.10
CA THR A 15 6.52 -12.67 -3.94
C THR A 15 5.16 -12.29 -4.53
N TYR A 16 4.77 -12.87 -5.65
CA TYR A 16 3.39 -12.78 -6.14
C TYR A 16 2.51 -13.93 -5.62
N ARG A 17 3.10 -14.92 -4.95
CA ARG A 17 2.33 -16.01 -4.32
C ARG A 17 1.42 -15.46 -3.24
N CYS A 18 0.20 -15.99 -3.22
CA CYS A 18 -0.80 -15.66 -2.19
C CYS A 18 -1.48 -16.96 -1.73
N ASN A 19 -1.88 -17.01 -0.48
CA ASN A 19 -2.71 -18.08 0.10
C ASN A 19 -4.20 -17.71 0.15
N ALA A 20 -4.59 -16.65 -0.58
CA ALA A 20 -5.97 -16.24 -0.85
C ALA A 20 -6.14 -16.01 -2.36
N SER A 21 -7.38 -16.14 -2.85
CA SER A 21 -7.75 -15.97 -4.26
C SER A 21 -8.87 -14.94 -4.40
N CYS A 22 -8.58 -13.71 -3.95
CA CYS A 22 -9.55 -12.63 -3.91
C CYS A 22 -10.13 -12.35 -5.30
N SER A 23 -11.45 -12.19 -5.39
CA SER A 23 -12.18 -11.96 -6.65
C SER A 23 -11.78 -10.67 -7.38
N PHE A 24 -11.20 -9.72 -6.66
CA PHE A 24 -10.79 -8.41 -7.16
C PHE A 24 -9.25 -8.28 -7.32
N CYS A 25 -8.51 -9.38 -7.37
CA CYS A 25 -7.04 -9.37 -7.47
C CYS A 25 -6.56 -10.55 -8.31
N ASP A 26 -5.62 -10.30 -9.24
CA ASP A 26 -5.04 -11.30 -10.14
C ASP A 26 -3.62 -11.75 -9.76
N ILE A 27 -3.08 -11.16 -8.70
CA ILE A 27 -1.66 -11.35 -8.36
C ILE A 27 -1.33 -12.80 -7.99
N TRP A 28 -2.29 -13.49 -7.37
CA TRP A 28 -2.14 -14.88 -6.93
C TRP A 28 -2.05 -15.90 -8.08
N GLU A 29 -2.49 -15.51 -9.28
CA GLU A 29 -2.41 -16.34 -10.50
C GLU A 29 -0.98 -16.33 -11.08
N LYS A 30 -0.15 -15.37 -10.69
CA LYS A 30 1.18 -15.21 -11.27
C LYS A 30 2.17 -16.17 -10.64
N PRO A 31 2.89 -16.99 -11.42
CA PRO A 31 4.01 -17.75 -10.90
C PRO A 31 5.08 -16.77 -10.38
N SER A 32 5.70 -17.10 -9.27
CA SER A 32 6.65 -16.18 -8.64
C SER A 32 7.68 -16.88 -7.80
N PRO A 33 8.94 -16.43 -7.82
CA PRO A 33 9.92 -16.74 -6.78
C PRO A 33 9.59 -15.99 -5.49
N TYR A 34 10.41 -16.22 -4.47
CA TYR A 34 10.58 -15.29 -3.35
C TYR A 34 11.80 -14.41 -3.62
N ALA A 35 11.70 -13.13 -3.33
CA ALA A 35 12.84 -12.21 -3.43
C ALA A 35 13.96 -12.67 -2.48
N SER A 36 15.21 -12.73 -2.94
CA SER A 36 16.31 -13.17 -2.09
C SER A 36 16.73 -12.10 -1.10
N LEU A 37 17.07 -12.49 0.13
CA LEU A 37 17.55 -11.57 1.17
C LEU A 37 18.79 -10.78 0.71
N LYS A 38 19.69 -11.40 -0.06
CA LYS A 38 20.85 -10.73 -0.66
C LYS A 38 20.45 -9.55 -1.54
N ASN A 39 19.49 -9.76 -2.47
CA ASN A 39 19.02 -8.72 -3.36
C ASN A 39 18.27 -7.63 -2.58
N ILE A 40 17.49 -8.03 -1.58
CA ILE A 40 16.77 -7.08 -0.71
C ILE A 40 17.77 -6.18 0.01
N ASP A 41 18.81 -6.71 0.65
CA ASP A 41 19.81 -5.89 1.34
C ASP A 41 20.48 -4.87 0.41
N SER A 42 20.94 -5.31 -0.78
CA SER A 42 21.54 -4.42 -1.77
C SER A 42 20.56 -3.32 -2.20
N ASN A 43 19.33 -3.70 -2.56
CA ASN A 43 18.31 -2.76 -3.00
C ASN A 43 17.92 -1.76 -1.91
N LEU A 44 17.79 -2.18 -0.65
CA LEU A 44 17.45 -1.28 0.44
C LEU A 44 18.52 -0.21 0.66
N ARG A 45 19.81 -0.56 0.54
CA ARG A 45 20.90 0.42 0.62
C ARG A 45 20.83 1.45 -0.52
N ASP A 46 20.50 1.01 -1.73
CA ASP A 46 20.33 1.90 -2.86
C ASP A 46 19.06 2.75 -2.77
N LEU A 47 17.94 2.18 -2.30
CA LEU A 47 16.73 2.95 -2.00
C LEU A 47 17.00 4.07 -0.98
N LYS A 48 17.86 3.81 -0.01
CA LYS A 48 18.29 4.85 0.94
C LYS A 48 19.05 5.99 0.26
N LYS A 49 19.99 5.67 -0.65
CA LYS A 49 20.71 6.66 -1.46
C LYS A 49 19.77 7.46 -2.36
N LEU A 50 18.72 6.82 -2.91
CA LEU A 50 17.68 7.47 -3.71
C LEU A 50 16.76 8.38 -2.89
N GLY A 51 16.82 8.33 -1.56
CA GLY A 51 16.02 9.18 -0.69
C GLY A 51 14.66 8.62 -0.31
N VAL A 52 14.36 7.37 -0.66
CA VAL A 52 13.13 6.66 -0.24
C VAL A 52 13.02 6.68 1.29
N LYS A 53 11.81 6.88 1.78
CA LYS A 53 11.49 6.95 3.22
C LYS A 53 10.59 5.82 3.69
N VAL A 54 9.70 5.37 2.83
CA VAL A 54 8.68 4.36 3.15
C VAL A 54 8.91 3.13 2.31
N LEU A 55 8.92 1.97 2.95
CA LEU A 55 8.93 0.66 2.29
C LEU A 55 7.60 -0.02 2.54
N ASP A 56 6.86 -0.27 1.45
CA ASP A 56 5.68 -1.10 1.45
C ASP A 56 6.09 -2.52 1.01
N PHE A 57 6.27 -3.41 2.00
CA PHE A 57 6.49 -4.82 1.72
C PHE A 57 5.16 -5.47 1.36
N THR A 58 5.05 -5.80 0.10
CA THR A 58 3.82 -6.22 -0.55
C THR A 58 4.05 -7.45 -1.44
N GLY A 59 3.06 -7.77 -2.24
CA GLY A 59 3.10 -8.88 -3.17
C GLY A 59 1.74 -9.54 -3.28
N GLY A 60 1.70 -10.87 -3.29
CA GLY A 60 0.52 -11.64 -2.96
C GLY A 60 0.27 -11.55 -1.45
N GLU A 61 0.87 -12.46 -0.68
CA GLU A 61 0.88 -12.35 0.78
C GLU A 61 2.33 -12.27 1.29
N PRO A 62 2.76 -11.11 1.82
CA PRO A 62 4.16 -10.92 2.25
C PRO A 62 4.56 -11.83 3.41
N LEU A 63 3.64 -12.25 4.26
CA LEU A 63 3.93 -13.17 5.36
C LEU A 63 4.22 -14.61 4.91
N LEU A 64 4.07 -14.94 3.62
CA LEU A 64 4.57 -16.21 3.07
C LEU A 64 6.10 -16.25 3.00
N HIS A 65 6.76 -15.11 2.95
CA HIS A 65 8.22 -15.07 2.92
C HIS A 65 8.80 -15.61 4.24
N SER A 66 9.70 -16.60 4.15
CA SER A 66 10.28 -17.24 5.36
C SER A 66 11.12 -16.27 6.17
N GLU A 67 11.88 -15.39 5.48
CA GLU A 67 12.82 -14.44 6.07
C GLU A 67 12.19 -13.04 6.31
N ILE A 68 10.84 -12.97 6.45
CA ILE A 68 10.16 -11.69 6.66
C ILE A 68 10.62 -10.93 7.92
N PRO A 69 10.94 -11.58 9.05
CA PRO A 69 11.46 -10.88 10.22
C PRO A 69 12.81 -10.19 9.94
N GLU A 70 13.72 -10.90 9.26
CA GLU A 70 15.06 -10.41 8.90
C GLU A 70 14.96 -9.22 7.93
N ILE A 71 14.07 -9.30 6.95
CA ILE A 71 13.80 -8.25 5.96
C ILE A 71 13.29 -6.98 6.66
N LEU A 72 12.32 -7.13 7.55
CA LEU A 72 11.75 -6.01 8.31
C LEU A 72 12.79 -5.39 9.25
N GLN A 73 13.59 -6.22 9.93
CA GLN A 73 14.66 -5.74 10.81
C GLN A 73 15.69 -4.92 10.02
N LEU A 74 16.15 -5.45 8.87
CA LEU A 74 17.09 -4.76 7.98
C LEU A 74 16.56 -3.39 7.53
N ALA A 75 15.30 -3.33 7.12
CA ALA A 75 14.65 -2.09 6.72
C ALA A 75 14.63 -1.05 7.86
N ARG A 76 14.34 -1.50 9.08
CA ARG A 76 14.33 -0.63 10.27
C ARG A 76 15.72 -0.16 10.65
N ASP A 77 16.73 -1.03 10.61
CA ASP A 77 18.13 -0.68 10.91
C ASP A 77 18.65 0.39 9.94
N LEU A 78 18.21 0.34 8.67
CA LEU A 78 18.46 1.38 7.67
C LEU A 78 17.61 2.66 7.86
N GLY A 79 16.69 2.67 8.84
CA GLY A 79 15.90 3.86 9.19
C GLY A 79 14.72 4.12 8.26
N PHE A 80 14.20 3.09 7.58
CA PHE A 80 12.95 3.21 6.81
C PHE A 80 11.73 3.17 7.71
N ILE A 81 10.63 3.75 7.24
CA ILE A 81 9.29 3.50 7.72
C ILE A 81 8.79 2.25 7.01
N THR A 82 8.42 1.22 7.76
CA THR A 82 7.94 -0.05 7.23
C THR A 82 6.43 -0.11 7.22
N THR A 83 5.85 -0.55 6.11
CA THR A 83 4.42 -0.85 6.00
C THR A 83 4.22 -2.25 5.45
N LEU A 84 3.19 -2.92 5.94
CA LEU A 84 2.83 -4.28 5.56
C LEU A 84 1.33 -4.46 5.63
N THR A 85 0.74 -4.94 4.54
CA THR A 85 -0.67 -5.34 4.47
C THR A 85 -0.76 -6.85 4.38
N THR A 86 -1.60 -7.48 5.20
CA THR A 86 -1.79 -8.93 5.23
C THR A 86 -3.26 -9.32 5.19
N ASN A 87 -3.53 -10.49 4.60
CA ASN A 87 -4.85 -11.14 4.63
C ASN A 87 -5.11 -11.88 5.97
N CYS A 88 -4.20 -11.76 6.92
CA CYS A 88 -4.27 -12.30 8.28
C CYS A 88 -4.12 -13.83 8.43
N LEU A 89 -4.18 -14.63 7.38
CA LEU A 89 -4.09 -16.09 7.48
C LEU A 89 -2.84 -16.60 8.21
N LEU A 90 -1.72 -15.88 8.10
CA LEU A 90 -0.45 -16.26 8.71
C LEU A 90 -0.06 -15.39 9.90
N TYR A 91 -0.72 -14.26 10.09
CA TYR A 91 -0.31 -13.31 11.13
C TYR A 91 -0.31 -13.92 12.54
N PRO A 92 -1.30 -14.71 12.99
CA PRO A 92 -1.27 -15.28 14.33
C PRO A 92 -0.02 -16.11 14.62
N LYS A 93 0.52 -16.79 13.60
CA LYS A 93 1.75 -17.60 13.71
C LYS A 93 3.05 -16.81 13.59
N LYS A 94 3.01 -15.66 12.92
CA LYS A 94 4.18 -14.83 12.60
C LYS A 94 4.31 -13.60 13.52
N ALA A 95 3.25 -13.25 14.23
CA ALA A 95 3.12 -12.00 14.98
C ALA A 95 4.30 -11.73 15.93
N GLU A 96 4.69 -12.72 16.73
CA GLU A 96 5.79 -12.57 17.67
C GLU A 96 7.13 -12.28 16.99
N SER A 97 7.39 -12.94 15.85
CA SER A 97 8.64 -12.77 15.11
C SER A 97 8.77 -11.42 14.39
N ILE A 98 7.65 -10.74 14.13
CA ILE A 98 7.64 -9.43 13.47
C ILE A 98 7.21 -8.29 14.40
N ARG A 99 7.04 -8.59 15.69
CA ARG A 99 6.60 -7.64 16.71
C ARG A 99 7.49 -6.40 16.74
N GLY A 100 6.87 -5.21 16.66
CA GLY A 100 7.57 -3.93 16.67
C GLY A 100 8.38 -3.63 15.41
N LEU A 101 8.37 -4.49 14.39
CA LEU A 101 9.13 -4.29 13.15
C LEU A 101 8.33 -3.58 12.04
N VAL A 102 7.01 -3.47 12.18
CA VAL A 102 6.14 -2.82 11.21
C VAL A 102 5.56 -1.53 11.80
N ASP A 103 5.85 -0.37 11.18
CA ASP A 103 5.35 0.92 11.64
C ASP A 103 3.87 1.14 11.27
N MET A 104 3.45 0.61 10.12
CA MET A 104 2.07 0.66 9.62
C MET A 104 1.62 -0.74 9.21
N LEU A 105 1.02 -1.45 10.14
CA LEU A 105 0.49 -2.81 9.96
C LEU A 105 -1.00 -2.73 9.61
N HIS A 106 -1.37 -3.29 8.47
CA HIS A 106 -2.74 -3.26 7.96
C HIS A 106 -3.32 -4.67 7.86
N PHE A 107 -4.48 -4.87 8.48
CA PHE A 107 -5.27 -6.09 8.39
C PHE A 107 -6.43 -5.89 7.43
N SER A 108 -6.49 -6.70 6.39
CA SER A 108 -7.46 -6.57 5.32
C SER A 108 -8.85 -7.07 5.72
N LEU A 109 -9.86 -6.24 5.50
CA LEU A 109 -11.28 -6.58 5.73
C LEU A 109 -12.12 -6.08 4.56
N ASP A 110 -13.08 -6.90 4.07
CA ASP A 110 -13.99 -6.51 2.99
C ASP A 110 -15.46 -6.52 3.42
N SER A 111 -15.79 -7.22 4.51
CA SER A 111 -17.13 -7.25 5.12
C SER A 111 -17.03 -7.63 6.59
N PRO A 112 -17.91 -7.12 7.47
CA PRO A 112 -18.04 -7.59 8.84
C PRO A 112 -18.74 -8.96 8.92
N VAL A 113 -19.38 -9.41 7.82
CA VAL A 113 -20.06 -10.69 7.72
C VAL A 113 -19.09 -11.76 7.22
N GLU A 114 -18.86 -12.80 8.03
CA GLU A 114 -17.89 -13.86 7.76
C GLU A 114 -18.03 -14.48 6.36
N GLY A 115 -19.25 -14.87 5.98
CA GLY A 115 -19.50 -15.50 4.68
C GLY A 115 -19.15 -14.59 3.49
N GLU A 116 -19.47 -13.31 3.58
CA GLU A 116 -19.19 -12.32 2.53
C GLU A 116 -17.68 -12.02 2.46
N HIS A 117 -17.02 -11.88 3.60
CA HIS A 117 -15.57 -11.66 3.64
C HIS A 117 -14.83 -12.86 3.03
N ASN A 118 -15.16 -14.08 3.45
CA ASN A 118 -14.56 -15.31 2.95
C ASN A 118 -14.82 -15.49 1.45
N GLN A 119 -16.01 -15.18 0.97
CA GLN A 119 -16.34 -15.21 -0.46
C GLN A 119 -15.50 -14.20 -1.26
N SER A 120 -15.38 -12.97 -0.78
CA SER A 120 -14.55 -11.91 -1.40
C SER A 120 -13.09 -12.31 -1.50
N ARG A 121 -12.57 -12.97 -0.47
CA ARG A 121 -11.16 -13.42 -0.37
C ARG A 121 -10.88 -14.77 -1.03
N GLY A 122 -11.93 -15.53 -1.40
CA GLY A 122 -11.80 -16.88 -1.98
C GLY A 122 -11.21 -17.91 -1.03
N VAL A 123 -11.23 -17.64 0.29
CA VAL A 123 -10.66 -18.51 1.33
C VAL A 123 -11.31 -18.21 2.67
N ASP A 124 -11.41 -19.21 3.53
CA ASP A 124 -11.89 -19.06 4.91
C ASP A 124 -10.85 -18.34 5.78
N CYS A 125 -10.92 -16.99 5.82
CA CYS A 125 -9.94 -16.14 6.49
C CYS A 125 -10.53 -15.20 7.56
N PHE A 126 -11.85 -15.01 7.66
CA PHE A 126 -12.45 -14.08 8.62
C PHE A 126 -12.09 -14.42 10.08
N ARG A 127 -12.11 -15.70 10.44
CA ARG A 127 -11.70 -16.15 11.77
C ARG A 127 -10.25 -15.78 12.09
N PHE A 128 -9.34 -15.88 11.10
CA PHE A 128 -7.94 -15.52 11.26
C PHE A 128 -7.74 -14.01 11.37
N PHE A 129 -8.58 -13.21 10.69
CA PHE A 129 -8.60 -11.77 10.87
C PHE A 129 -8.95 -11.41 12.33
N ARG A 130 -9.99 -12.03 12.90
CA ARG A 130 -10.38 -11.80 14.30
C ARG A 130 -9.29 -12.26 15.27
N GLU A 131 -8.75 -13.46 15.09
CA GLU A 131 -7.64 -13.98 15.87
C GLU A 131 -6.40 -13.07 15.79
N SER A 132 -6.10 -12.55 14.58
CA SER A 132 -4.98 -11.61 14.38
C SER A 132 -5.15 -10.33 15.17
N LEU A 133 -6.37 -9.80 15.26
CA LEU A 133 -6.65 -8.62 16.10
C LEU A 133 -6.37 -8.89 17.57
N ASP A 134 -6.82 -10.04 18.08
CA ASP A 134 -6.63 -10.41 19.48
C ASP A 134 -5.15 -10.67 19.79
N VAL A 135 -4.43 -11.38 18.91
CA VAL A 135 -2.98 -11.59 19.02
C VAL A 135 -2.22 -10.27 18.99
N ALA A 136 -2.53 -9.39 18.05
CA ALA A 136 -1.88 -8.09 17.94
C ALA A 136 -2.09 -7.24 19.20
N GLN A 137 -3.33 -7.20 19.73
CA GLN A 137 -3.64 -6.47 20.95
C GLN A 137 -2.87 -7.03 22.16
N ASN A 138 -2.76 -8.36 22.29
CA ASN A 138 -2.00 -9.02 23.36
C ASN A 138 -0.50 -8.70 23.27
N LEU A 139 0.03 -8.51 22.07
CA LEU A 139 1.43 -8.12 21.83
C LEU A 139 1.67 -6.60 21.99
N GLY A 140 0.62 -5.83 22.24
CA GLY A 140 0.69 -4.37 22.32
C GLY A 140 0.78 -3.66 20.97
N GLU A 141 0.55 -4.39 19.87
CA GLU A 141 0.48 -3.86 18.52
C GLU A 141 -0.88 -3.17 18.26
N LYS A 142 -0.89 -2.23 17.35
CA LYS A 142 -2.10 -1.48 16.97
C LYS A 142 -2.26 -1.49 15.45
N PRO A 143 -2.68 -2.61 14.87
CA PRO A 143 -2.92 -2.68 13.43
C PRO A 143 -4.03 -1.71 13.02
N ASP A 144 -4.02 -1.33 11.75
CA ASP A 144 -5.14 -0.65 11.14
C ASP A 144 -6.05 -1.69 10.48
N VAL A 145 -7.34 -1.46 10.50
CA VAL A 145 -8.29 -2.23 9.69
C VAL A 145 -8.39 -1.56 8.32
N LEU A 146 -7.89 -2.22 7.29
CA LEU A 146 -7.96 -1.77 5.91
C LEU A 146 -9.23 -2.33 5.27
N PHE A 147 -10.27 -1.49 5.21
CA PHE A 147 -11.55 -1.85 4.62
C PHE A 147 -11.59 -1.45 3.14
N THR A 148 -11.64 -2.45 2.26
CA THR A 148 -11.81 -2.21 0.82
C THR A 148 -13.26 -1.87 0.56
N VAL A 149 -13.52 -0.64 0.11
CA VAL A 149 -14.86 -0.14 -0.12
C VAL A 149 -15.29 -0.41 -1.55
N PHE A 150 -16.30 -1.25 -1.70
CA PHE A 150 -17.03 -1.52 -2.93
C PHE A 150 -18.43 -0.91 -2.84
N LYS A 151 -19.14 -0.86 -3.96
CA LYS A 151 -20.54 -0.39 -3.99
C LYS A 151 -21.45 -1.25 -3.12
N ASN A 152 -21.26 -2.56 -3.17
CA ASN A 152 -22.09 -3.54 -2.45
C ASN A 152 -21.85 -3.59 -0.94
N ASN A 153 -20.71 -3.11 -0.41
CA ASN A 153 -20.39 -3.13 1.02
C ASN A 153 -20.38 -1.74 1.69
N LEU A 154 -20.67 -0.66 0.94
CA LEU A 154 -20.67 0.71 1.47
C LEU A 154 -21.61 0.88 2.68
N HIS A 155 -22.72 0.16 2.70
CA HIS A 155 -23.71 0.19 3.80
C HIS A 155 -23.16 -0.42 5.09
N GLN A 156 -22.13 -1.26 5.03
CA GLN A 156 -21.55 -1.95 6.19
C GLN A 156 -20.50 -1.11 6.95
N ILE A 157 -20.09 0.05 6.42
CA ILE A 157 -19.05 0.89 7.05
C ILE A 157 -19.44 1.27 8.47
N GLY A 158 -20.73 1.46 8.75
CA GLY A 158 -21.23 1.82 10.09
C GLY A 158 -20.91 0.75 11.13
N GLU A 159 -21.14 -0.50 10.82
CA GLU A 159 -20.86 -1.65 11.68
C GLU A 159 -19.34 -1.83 11.87
N VAL A 160 -18.58 -1.82 10.80
CA VAL A 160 -17.11 -1.91 10.83
C VAL A 160 -16.51 -0.76 11.65
N TRP A 161 -17.02 0.46 11.50
CA TRP A 161 -16.58 1.61 12.28
C TRP A 161 -16.87 1.44 13.77
N GLN A 162 -18.09 0.98 14.14
CA GLN A 162 -18.46 0.78 15.53
C GLN A 162 -17.57 -0.26 16.19
N GLU A 163 -17.43 -1.44 15.58
CA GLU A 163 -16.68 -2.56 16.16
C GLU A 163 -15.18 -2.24 16.24
N TYR A 164 -14.55 -1.80 15.15
CA TYR A 164 -13.09 -1.70 15.12
C TYR A 164 -12.55 -0.32 15.48
N ALA A 165 -13.20 0.75 15.04
CA ALA A 165 -12.69 2.09 15.29
C ALA A 165 -13.12 2.64 16.66
N ILE A 166 -14.29 2.28 17.17
CA ILE A 166 -14.79 2.78 18.46
C ILE A 166 -14.47 1.80 19.58
N GLU A 167 -14.96 0.56 19.51
CA GLU A 167 -14.83 -0.41 20.61
C GLU A 167 -13.38 -0.87 20.77
N ARG A 168 -12.70 -1.24 19.68
CA ARG A 168 -11.29 -1.66 19.72
C ARG A 168 -10.29 -0.50 19.61
N SER A 169 -10.74 0.73 19.38
CA SER A 169 -9.92 1.94 19.25
C SER A 169 -8.85 1.87 18.17
N LEU A 170 -9.05 1.07 17.13
CA LEU A 170 -8.15 0.93 15.98
C LEU A 170 -8.40 2.03 14.94
N MET A 171 -7.48 2.22 14.02
CA MET A 171 -7.69 3.07 12.86
C MET A 171 -8.40 2.26 11.77
N LEU A 172 -9.52 2.77 11.28
CA LEU A 172 -10.23 2.25 10.11
C LEU A 172 -9.77 3.02 8.88
N ILE A 173 -9.13 2.35 7.95
CA ILE A 173 -8.73 2.90 6.66
C ILE A 173 -9.80 2.53 5.65
N LEU A 174 -10.51 3.52 5.12
CA LEU A 174 -11.45 3.33 4.03
C LEU A 174 -10.72 3.49 2.70
N ASN A 175 -10.57 2.38 1.99
CA ASN A 175 -9.83 2.29 0.74
C ASN A 175 -10.78 2.00 -0.43
N PRO A 176 -11.26 3.03 -1.18
CA PRO A 176 -12.15 2.78 -2.31
C PRO A 176 -11.49 1.87 -3.33
N ALA A 177 -12.19 0.83 -3.73
CA ALA A 177 -11.73 -0.09 -4.76
C ALA A 177 -11.42 0.66 -6.07
N PHE A 178 -10.54 0.09 -6.86
CA PHE A 178 -10.15 0.63 -8.16
C PHE A 178 -10.06 -0.51 -9.18
N ALA A 179 -10.53 -0.25 -10.39
CA ALA A 179 -10.38 -1.19 -11.48
C ALA A 179 -8.95 -1.12 -12.06
N TYR A 180 -8.40 -2.28 -12.40
CA TYR A 180 -7.17 -2.40 -13.17
C TYR A 180 -7.17 -3.70 -13.98
N ASN A 181 -6.50 -3.69 -15.14
CA ASN A 181 -6.51 -4.80 -16.08
C ASN A 181 -7.94 -5.20 -16.48
N GLN A 182 -8.23 -6.49 -16.48
CA GLN A 182 -9.55 -7.07 -16.77
C GLN A 182 -10.34 -7.41 -15.50
N ILE A 183 -9.81 -7.03 -14.33
CA ILE A 183 -10.48 -7.31 -13.06
C ILE A 183 -11.58 -6.31 -12.85
N ASP A 184 -12.79 -6.82 -12.79
CA ASP A 184 -13.95 -6.05 -12.41
C ASP A 184 -13.97 -5.85 -10.89
N SER A 185 -13.58 -4.66 -10.44
CA SER A 185 -13.70 -4.27 -9.03
C SER A 185 -15.14 -3.87 -8.65
N GLY A 186 -16.11 -4.22 -9.49
CA GLY A 186 -17.49 -3.79 -9.39
C GLY A 186 -17.74 -2.41 -10.02
N ASP A 187 -19.01 -2.03 -10.05
CA ASP A 187 -19.42 -0.71 -10.55
C ASP A 187 -18.72 0.42 -9.78
N PRO A 188 -18.28 1.48 -10.47
CA PRO A 188 -17.74 2.64 -9.81
C PRO A 188 -18.77 3.29 -8.88
N LEU A 189 -18.30 3.85 -7.77
CA LEU A 189 -19.16 4.59 -6.84
C LEU A 189 -19.76 5.81 -7.55
N SER A 190 -21.07 5.96 -7.44
CA SER A 190 -21.81 7.13 -7.92
C SER A 190 -21.43 8.40 -7.13
N ALA A 191 -21.82 9.57 -7.62
CA ALA A 191 -21.58 10.84 -6.92
C ALA A 191 -22.20 10.87 -5.51
N GLU A 192 -23.38 10.26 -5.33
CA GLU A 192 -24.02 10.19 -4.01
C GLU A 192 -23.30 9.21 -3.07
N GLU A 193 -22.84 8.07 -3.57
CA GLU A 193 -22.05 7.10 -2.80
C GLU A 193 -20.67 7.68 -2.43
N LEU A 194 -20.03 8.45 -3.30
CA LEU A 194 -18.79 9.19 -2.98
C LEU A 194 -19.02 10.25 -1.90
N LYS A 195 -20.16 10.96 -1.93
CA LYS A 195 -20.55 11.91 -0.91
C LYS A 195 -20.81 11.23 0.44
N GLN A 196 -21.49 10.08 0.43
CA GLN A 196 -21.69 9.25 1.62
C GLN A 196 -20.34 8.80 2.19
N LEU A 197 -19.45 8.24 1.36
CA LEU A 197 -18.12 7.80 1.77
C LEU A 197 -17.30 8.95 2.36
N ARG A 198 -17.34 10.15 1.74
CA ARG A 198 -16.69 11.37 2.24
C ARG A 198 -17.12 11.71 3.68
N SER A 199 -18.39 11.51 4.02
CA SER A 199 -18.89 11.79 5.36
C SER A 199 -18.22 10.96 6.46
N TRP A 200 -17.83 9.72 6.13
CA TRP A 200 -17.11 8.81 7.02
C TRP A 200 -15.68 9.30 7.34
N GLY A 201 -15.00 9.97 6.41
CA GLY A 201 -13.66 10.53 6.67
C GLY A 201 -13.56 11.50 7.84
N LYS A 202 -14.71 12.10 8.22
CA LYS A 202 -14.80 13.01 9.37
C LYS A 202 -14.96 12.29 10.72
N LYS A 203 -15.28 11.00 10.71
CA LYS A 203 -15.52 10.22 11.93
C LYS A 203 -14.24 9.96 12.71
N LYS A 204 -14.40 9.68 14.01
CA LYS A 204 -13.30 9.33 14.91
C LYS A 204 -12.61 8.04 14.43
N ASN A 205 -11.29 8.03 14.46
CA ASN A 205 -10.46 6.89 14.07
C ASN A 205 -10.69 6.38 12.63
N VAL A 206 -11.17 7.23 11.74
CA VAL A 206 -11.28 6.92 10.31
C VAL A 206 -10.19 7.69 9.55
N PHE A 207 -9.50 6.97 8.67
CA PHE A 207 -8.66 7.54 7.63
C PHE A 207 -9.33 7.34 6.28
N LEU A 208 -9.60 8.44 5.61
CA LEU A 208 -10.01 8.50 4.22
C LEU A 208 -9.26 9.67 3.58
N ASN A 209 -8.55 9.41 2.50
CA ASN A 209 -7.89 10.47 1.76
C ASN A 209 -8.89 11.19 0.87
N GLU A 210 -9.22 12.43 1.22
CA GLU A 210 -10.17 13.27 0.49
C GLU A 210 -9.76 13.48 -0.98
N ALA A 211 -8.46 13.47 -1.26
CA ALA A 211 -7.95 13.58 -2.63
C ALA A 211 -8.35 12.37 -3.51
N PHE A 212 -8.51 11.17 -2.91
CA PHE A 212 -9.01 10.00 -3.65
C PHE A 212 -10.46 10.16 -4.08
N ILE A 213 -11.29 10.76 -3.22
CA ILE A 213 -12.69 11.05 -3.54
C ILE A 213 -12.75 12.08 -4.66
N ARG A 214 -11.99 13.17 -4.50
CA ARG A 214 -11.95 14.23 -5.51
C ARG A 214 -11.47 13.74 -6.87
N LEU A 215 -10.44 12.90 -6.89
CA LEU A 215 -9.94 12.31 -8.14
C LEU A 215 -11.01 11.48 -8.85
N ARG A 216 -11.81 10.72 -8.12
CA ARG A 216 -12.90 9.91 -8.69
C ARG A 216 -14.03 10.79 -9.24
N GLU A 217 -14.42 11.83 -8.51
CA GLU A 217 -15.40 12.81 -8.99
C GLU A 217 -14.97 13.50 -10.30
N GLU A 218 -13.67 13.63 -10.51
CA GLU A 218 -13.09 14.23 -11.72
C GLU A 218 -12.81 13.21 -12.84
N GLY A 219 -13.24 11.96 -12.67
CA GLY A 219 -13.07 10.89 -13.67
C GLY A 219 -11.65 10.29 -13.70
N GLY A 220 -10.90 10.38 -12.62
CA GLY A 220 -9.57 9.79 -12.49
C GLY A 220 -8.47 10.57 -13.22
N ASN A 221 -7.32 9.92 -13.38
CA ASN A 221 -6.16 10.52 -14.05
C ASN A 221 -6.45 10.81 -15.53
N GLN A 222 -5.97 11.94 -16.03
CA GLN A 222 -6.10 12.36 -17.44
C GLN A 222 -4.72 12.43 -18.09
N PRO A 223 -4.44 11.67 -19.17
CA PRO A 223 -3.13 11.63 -19.82
C PRO A 223 -2.61 12.98 -20.31
N ALA A 224 -3.51 13.89 -20.73
CA ALA A 224 -3.14 15.23 -21.18
C ALA A 224 -2.65 16.13 -20.03
N ARG A 225 -3.13 15.90 -18.79
CA ARG A 225 -2.74 16.64 -17.59
C ARG A 225 -2.63 15.67 -16.39
N PRO A 226 -1.61 14.81 -16.38
CA PRO A 226 -1.55 13.70 -15.44
C PRO A 226 -1.34 14.20 -14.01
N VAL A 227 -2.16 13.67 -13.12
CA VAL A 227 -2.01 13.81 -11.66
C VAL A 227 -1.03 12.74 -11.13
N CYS A 228 -1.06 11.57 -11.76
CA CYS A 228 -0.21 10.44 -11.39
C CYS A 228 1.27 10.74 -11.65
N LYS A 229 2.10 10.49 -10.63
CA LYS A 229 3.55 10.60 -10.63
C LYS A 229 4.21 9.28 -10.17
N ALA A 230 3.62 8.16 -10.56
CA ALA A 230 4.02 6.84 -10.11
C ALA A 230 5.52 6.56 -10.32
N GLY A 231 6.04 6.79 -11.52
CA GLY A 231 7.43 6.51 -11.85
C GLY A 231 8.43 7.41 -11.13
N SER A 232 8.03 8.66 -10.79
CA SER A 232 8.92 9.63 -10.11
C SER A 232 8.85 9.54 -8.60
N THR A 233 7.70 9.11 -8.04
CA THR A 233 7.47 9.14 -6.58
C THR A 233 7.57 7.78 -5.93
N THR A 234 7.48 6.71 -6.73
CA THR A 234 7.45 5.34 -6.24
C THR A 234 8.43 4.47 -7.03
N VAL A 235 9.28 3.74 -6.32
CA VAL A 235 10.06 2.65 -6.91
C VAL A 235 9.27 1.37 -6.77
N VAL A 236 9.20 0.55 -7.81
CA VAL A 236 8.54 -0.76 -7.79
C VAL A 236 9.57 -1.83 -8.07
N ILE A 237 9.74 -2.76 -7.15
CA ILE A 237 10.68 -3.88 -7.30
C ILE A 237 9.90 -5.18 -7.32
N SER A 238 10.11 -6.01 -8.34
CA SER A 238 9.48 -7.32 -8.48
C SER A 238 10.24 -8.41 -7.71
N PRO A 239 9.61 -9.57 -7.44
CA PRO A 239 10.29 -10.70 -6.80
C PRO A 239 11.48 -11.25 -7.59
N GLU A 240 11.49 -11.06 -8.90
CA GLU A 240 12.57 -11.44 -9.83
C GLU A 240 13.74 -10.45 -9.83
N ASN A 241 13.73 -9.48 -8.90
CA ASN A 241 14.73 -8.42 -8.82
C ASN A 241 14.75 -7.49 -10.04
N HIS A 242 13.58 -7.03 -10.49
CA HIS A 242 13.45 -6.05 -11.56
C HIS A 242 12.85 -4.74 -11.07
N TYR A 243 13.31 -3.63 -11.64
CA TYR A 243 12.67 -2.32 -11.50
C TYR A 243 11.54 -2.20 -12.51
N VAL A 244 10.28 -2.19 -12.05
CA VAL A 244 9.07 -2.19 -12.88
C VAL A 244 8.61 -0.77 -13.16
N LEU A 245 8.41 -0.42 -14.43
CA LEU A 245 8.10 0.94 -14.89
C LEU A 245 6.88 1.00 -15.83
N PRO A 246 6.14 2.12 -15.82
CA PRO A 246 6.20 3.24 -14.87
C PRO A 246 5.48 2.95 -13.55
N CYS A 247 4.74 1.85 -13.46
CA CYS A 247 4.07 1.33 -12.27
C CYS A 247 3.81 -0.17 -12.45
N TYR A 248 3.48 -0.88 -11.37
CA TYR A 248 3.18 -2.32 -11.42
C TYR A 248 2.02 -2.68 -12.36
N HIS A 249 0.93 -1.91 -12.31
CA HIS A 249 -0.31 -2.26 -13.04
C HIS A 249 -0.23 -2.10 -14.56
N LEU A 250 0.63 -1.21 -15.06
CA LEU A 250 0.90 -1.13 -16.49
C LEU A 250 2.10 -1.99 -16.91
N GLY A 251 3.15 -2.01 -16.09
CA GLY A 251 4.30 -2.90 -16.25
C GLY A 251 4.88 -2.94 -17.66
N ILE A 252 5.06 -1.76 -18.31
CA ILE A 252 5.49 -1.70 -19.72
C ILE A 252 6.87 -2.30 -19.88
N GLU A 253 7.72 -2.09 -18.90
CA GLU A 253 9.10 -2.54 -18.92
C GLU A 253 9.54 -2.93 -17.51
N SER A 254 10.30 -4.00 -17.43
CA SER A 254 10.96 -4.49 -16.21
C SER A 254 12.45 -4.53 -16.45
N LEU A 255 13.19 -3.63 -15.79
CA LEU A 255 14.63 -3.54 -15.93
C LEU A 255 15.32 -4.40 -14.88
N PRO A 256 16.21 -5.35 -15.25
CA PRO A 256 16.92 -6.16 -14.27
C PRO A 256 17.79 -5.27 -13.37
N ILE A 257 17.85 -5.65 -12.08
CA ILE A 257 18.70 -4.97 -11.08
C ILE A 257 19.90 -5.88 -10.82
N ASP A 258 20.96 -5.67 -11.58
CA ASP A 258 22.22 -6.44 -11.48
C ASP A 258 23.08 -5.87 -10.34
N ASP A 259 22.65 -6.07 -9.08
CA ASP A 259 23.28 -5.60 -7.85
C ASP A 259 23.44 -4.06 -7.71
N ASN A 260 22.83 -3.25 -8.60
CA ASN A 260 22.96 -1.79 -8.59
C ASN A 260 21.66 -1.07 -9.00
N LEU A 261 20.69 -1.04 -8.10
CA LEU A 261 19.42 -0.32 -8.34
C LEU A 261 19.66 1.18 -8.56
N PHE A 262 20.65 1.77 -7.90
CA PHE A 262 20.92 3.21 -8.02
C PHE A 262 21.27 3.58 -9.45
N GLU A 263 22.15 2.82 -10.13
CA GLU A 263 22.51 3.03 -11.52
C GLU A 263 21.35 2.75 -12.47
N VAL A 264 20.62 1.65 -12.25
CA VAL A 264 19.43 1.31 -13.05
C VAL A 264 18.41 2.44 -12.97
N PHE A 265 18.15 2.98 -11.77
CA PHE A 265 17.25 4.11 -11.59
C PHE A 265 17.69 5.36 -12.36
N HIS A 266 18.99 5.65 -12.43
CA HIS A 266 19.52 6.82 -13.12
C HIS A 266 19.81 6.58 -14.60
N SER A 267 19.62 5.37 -15.12
CA SER A 267 19.81 5.05 -16.54
C SER A 267 18.90 5.91 -17.44
N GLU A 268 19.34 6.15 -18.67
CA GLU A 268 18.55 6.89 -19.66
C GLU A 268 17.22 6.18 -19.95
N LYS A 269 17.26 4.84 -20.08
CA LYS A 269 16.07 4.02 -20.29
C LYS A 269 15.05 4.17 -19.14
N ALA A 270 15.50 4.10 -17.90
CA ALA A 270 14.60 4.29 -16.76
C ALA A 270 14.03 5.70 -16.69
N ARG A 271 14.82 6.72 -17.01
CA ARG A 271 14.36 8.12 -17.07
C ARG A 271 13.28 8.31 -18.13
N SER A 272 13.49 7.81 -19.35
CA SER A 272 12.52 7.91 -20.44
C SER A 272 11.18 7.23 -20.08
N LEU A 273 11.24 6.04 -19.48
CA LEU A 273 10.04 5.32 -19.04
C LEU A 273 9.29 6.04 -17.91
N ARG A 274 10.00 6.65 -16.96
CA ARG A 274 9.36 7.47 -15.91
C ARG A 274 8.61 8.66 -16.49
N HIS A 275 9.09 9.29 -17.55
CA HIS A 275 8.37 10.39 -18.22
C HIS A 275 7.01 9.99 -18.80
N LEU A 276 6.75 8.70 -18.98
CA LEU A 276 5.46 8.18 -19.43
C LEU A 276 4.42 8.09 -18.29
N GLU A 277 4.80 8.35 -17.05
CA GLU A 277 3.92 8.28 -15.87
C GLU A 277 2.62 9.08 -16.05
N GLY A 278 1.49 8.41 -15.89
CA GLY A 278 0.17 9.03 -16.01
C GLY A 278 -0.24 9.43 -17.43
N ARG A 279 0.63 9.28 -18.46
CA ARG A 279 0.44 9.78 -19.81
C ARG A 279 -0.01 8.75 -20.83
N LEU A 280 0.14 7.47 -20.50
CA LEU A 280 -0.23 6.38 -21.40
C LEU A 280 -1.73 6.24 -21.56
N PRO A 281 -2.22 5.67 -22.68
CA PRO A 281 -3.66 5.42 -22.88
C PRO A 281 -4.29 4.66 -21.70
N GLY A 282 -3.64 3.62 -21.17
CA GLY A 282 -4.08 2.86 -20.00
C GLY A 282 -4.10 3.64 -18.68
N CYS A 283 -3.53 4.86 -18.64
CA CYS A 283 -3.62 5.73 -17.47
C CYS A 283 -4.91 6.56 -17.42
N ARG A 284 -5.72 6.56 -18.48
CA ARG A 284 -6.99 7.32 -18.51
C ARG A 284 -7.95 6.76 -17.48
N GLY A 285 -8.51 7.63 -16.65
CA GLY A 285 -9.45 7.24 -15.61
C GLY A 285 -8.83 6.52 -14.41
N CYS A 286 -7.52 6.28 -14.39
CA CYS A 286 -6.85 5.56 -13.31
C CYS A 286 -7.05 6.26 -11.95
N THR A 287 -7.42 5.46 -10.94
CA THR A 287 -7.62 5.89 -9.55
C THR A 287 -6.85 5.01 -8.55
N ILE A 288 -5.78 4.33 -8.97
CA ILE A 288 -5.03 3.38 -8.16
C ILE A 288 -4.38 4.08 -6.97
N ASN A 289 -4.87 3.79 -5.77
CA ASN A 289 -4.57 4.53 -4.55
C ASN A 289 -3.08 4.50 -4.17
N CYS A 290 -2.39 3.36 -4.33
CA CYS A 290 -0.99 3.19 -3.94
C CYS A 290 -0.03 4.11 -4.72
N TYR A 291 -0.38 4.54 -5.94
CA TYR A 291 0.41 5.50 -6.71
C TYR A 291 -0.10 6.93 -6.61
N MET A 292 -1.40 7.11 -6.38
CA MET A 292 -1.96 8.44 -6.19
C MET A 292 -1.56 9.06 -4.84
N GLN A 293 -1.47 8.26 -3.78
CA GLN A 293 -1.06 8.74 -2.46
C GLN A 293 0.31 9.46 -2.49
N PRO A 294 1.42 8.85 -2.96
CA PRO A 294 2.71 9.54 -3.07
C PRO A 294 2.67 10.69 -4.09
N SER A 295 1.91 10.56 -5.20
CA SER A 295 1.75 11.62 -6.19
C SER A 295 1.15 12.90 -5.58
N PHE A 296 0.15 12.76 -4.72
CA PHE A 296 -0.47 13.90 -4.03
C PHE A 296 0.47 14.53 -3.00
N SER A 297 1.34 13.74 -2.39
CA SER A 297 2.22 14.19 -1.30
C SER A 297 3.44 14.98 -1.79
N THR A 298 3.82 14.83 -3.06
CA THR A 298 5.08 15.37 -3.61
C THR A 298 4.91 16.64 -4.44
N ASN A 299 3.69 16.99 -4.83
CA ASN A 299 3.41 18.16 -5.63
C ASN A 299 2.46 19.11 -4.88
N LEU A 300 2.84 20.38 -4.77
CA LEU A 300 1.96 21.43 -4.26
C LEU A 300 0.81 21.64 -5.28
N SER A 301 -0.30 20.97 -5.03
CA SER A 301 -1.49 20.98 -5.88
C SER A 301 -2.74 21.00 -5.01
N ARG A 302 -3.91 21.19 -5.62
CA ARG A 302 -5.18 21.05 -4.89
C ARG A 302 -5.34 19.69 -4.22
N TYR A 303 -4.79 18.62 -4.81
CA TYR A 303 -4.82 17.28 -4.22
C TYR A 303 -3.94 17.19 -2.97
N TRP A 304 -2.80 17.89 -2.95
CA TRP A 304 -1.99 17.99 -1.74
C TRP A 304 -2.77 18.66 -0.60
N LEU A 305 -3.46 19.76 -0.89
CA LEU A 305 -4.28 20.45 0.11
C LEU A 305 -5.39 19.57 0.66
N LEU A 306 -6.00 18.70 -0.17
CA LEU A 306 -7.04 17.76 0.23
C LEU A 306 -6.48 16.55 0.99
N ALA A 307 -5.30 16.06 0.64
CA ALA A 307 -4.67 14.90 1.27
C ALA A 307 -4.02 15.23 2.62
N ALA A 308 -3.45 16.42 2.77
CA ALA A 308 -2.64 16.80 3.93
C ALA A 308 -3.37 16.69 5.28
N PRO A 309 -4.63 17.11 5.44
CA PRO A 309 -5.31 17.01 6.74
C PRO A 309 -5.52 15.58 7.21
N SER A 310 -5.92 14.66 6.30
CA SER A 310 -6.11 13.25 6.65
C SER A 310 -4.78 12.55 6.95
N ALA A 311 -3.74 12.86 6.18
CA ALA A 311 -2.40 12.34 6.41
C ALA A 311 -1.83 12.82 7.77
N LEU A 312 -2.01 14.09 8.11
CA LEU A 312 -1.59 14.65 9.40
C LEU A 312 -2.32 13.97 10.56
N LYS A 313 -3.66 13.86 10.47
CA LYS A 313 -4.50 13.17 11.47
C LYS A 313 -4.01 11.74 11.69
N TYR A 314 -3.74 11.00 10.62
CA TYR A 314 -3.25 9.63 10.68
C TYR A 314 -1.88 9.55 11.35
N ASN A 315 -0.92 10.33 10.87
CA ASN A 315 0.45 10.33 11.39
C ASN A 315 0.54 10.70 12.87
N LEU A 316 -0.26 11.66 13.31
CA LEU A 316 -0.35 12.03 14.72
C LEU A 316 -0.94 10.90 15.57
N LYS A 317 -1.99 10.24 15.10
CA LYS A 317 -2.66 9.15 15.81
C LYS A 317 -1.77 7.90 15.91
N LYS A 318 -1.11 7.53 14.82
CA LYS A 318 -0.23 6.34 14.75
C LYS A 318 1.16 6.60 15.32
N GLY A 319 1.56 7.86 15.44
CA GLY A 319 2.92 8.21 15.88
C GLY A 319 4.00 7.94 14.84
N THR A 320 3.64 7.71 13.58
CA THR A 320 4.58 7.43 12.48
C THR A 320 5.55 8.58 12.21
N TRP A 321 5.21 9.81 12.61
CA TRP A 321 6.13 10.94 12.56
C TRP A 321 7.41 10.69 13.37
N LYS A 322 7.38 9.85 14.42
CA LYS A 322 8.55 9.46 15.21
C LYS A 322 9.54 8.64 14.39
N ALA A 323 9.05 7.83 13.48
CA ALA A 323 9.88 7.02 12.58
C ALA A 323 10.69 7.89 11.59
N LEU A 324 10.21 9.09 11.25
CA LEU A 324 10.95 10.04 10.41
C LEU A 324 12.27 10.52 11.07
N PHE A 325 12.36 10.46 12.39
CA PHE A 325 13.55 10.84 13.16
C PHE A 325 14.38 9.64 13.61
N ARG A 326 14.02 8.43 13.18
CA ARG A 326 14.83 7.23 13.46
C ARG A 326 16.17 7.37 12.75
N LYS A 327 17.26 7.35 13.52
CA LYS A 327 18.60 7.28 12.96
C LYS A 327 18.87 5.87 12.47
N ALA A 328 19.53 5.74 11.33
CA ALA A 328 20.03 4.45 10.89
C ALA A 328 21.06 3.95 11.91
N GLU A 329 20.82 2.76 12.46
CA GLU A 329 21.82 2.03 13.24
C GLU A 329 22.71 1.29 12.24
N ILE A 330 23.84 1.88 11.89
CA ILE A 330 24.86 1.22 11.07
C ILE A 330 25.51 0.19 11.99
N ARG A 331 25.05 -1.05 11.94
CA ARG A 331 25.83 -2.17 12.47
C ARG A 331 27.02 -2.37 11.53
N ALA A 332 28.22 -2.14 12.06
CA ALA A 332 29.50 -2.32 11.38
C ALA A 332 29.71 -3.80 11.03
#